data_a7b45ff490298ba702b5c595983e1b7a
#
_entry.id   a7b45ff490298ba702b5c595983e1b7a
#
_cell.length_a   1.000
_cell.length_b   1.000
_cell.length_c   1.000
_cell.angle_alpha   90.00
_cell.angle_beta   90.00
_cell.angle_gamma   90.00
#
_symmetry.space_group_name_H-M   'P 1'
#
loop_
_entity.id
_entity.type
_entity.pdbx_description
1 polymer ?
#
loop_
_entity_poly.entity_id
_entity_poly.type
_entity_poly.pdbx_seq_one_letter_code
_entity_poly.pdbx_strand_id
1 'polypeptide(L)'
;MKKILILILTFFISTAVNAADIKNKFISNVSEYLTNSLGQNFETVEVSLSSGNTNEVVGNILVVKPLSDINDEKNTLFTQGSIFLSDDSRKTINLGIGKRKLINDDTLLLGANLFYDHELDYDHQRASIGIEAISSVGSFRANQYYGLSGWQTGLDNVKEKALNGNDVELGAPLPYLPWANFYLRSFNWEGASG
;
A
#
# COMPACT_ATOMS: atom_id res chain seq x y z
N MET A 1 -20.26 -21.30 -4.88
CA MET A 1 -19.03 -21.11 -4.09
C MET A 1 -17.84 -21.49 -4.96
N LYS A 2 -17.20 -20.51 -5.61
CA LYS A 2 -15.98 -20.75 -6.40
C LYS A 2 -14.79 -20.74 -5.42
N LYS A 3 -14.05 -21.83 -5.39
CA LYS A 3 -12.83 -21.95 -4.57
C LYS A 3 -11.76 -21.03 -5.13
N ILE A 4 -11.30 -20.08 -4.34
CA ILE A 4 -10.11 -19.28 -4.66
C ILE A 4 -8.91 -20.22 -4.47
N LEU A 5 -8.31 -20.63 -5.57
CA LEU A 5 -7.06 -21.38 -5.58
C LEU A 5 -5.91 -20.37 -5.47
N ILE A 6 -5.34 -20.26 -4.28
CA ILE A 6 -4.06 -19.53 -4.11
C ILE A 6 -2.97 -20.44 -4.66
N LEU A 7 -2.54 -20.14 -5.88
CA LEU A 7 -1.41 -20.83 -6.51
C LEU A 7 -0.12 -20.12 -6.10
N ILE A 8 0.56 -20.61 -5.05
CA ILE A 8 1.93 -20.25 -4.76
C ILE A 8 2.81 -21.06 -5.71
N LEU A 9 3.27 -20.40 -6.77
CA LEU A 9 4.17 -21.02 -7.73
C LEU A 9 5.63 -20.64 -7.38
N THR A 10 6.32 -21.54 -6.68
CA THR A 10 7.78 -21.46 -6.54
C THR A 10 8.43 -22.06 -7.78
N PHE A 11 9.09 -21.22 -8.58
CA PHE A 11 9.81 -21.65 -9.77
C PHE A 11 11.32 -21.48 -9.57
N PHE A 12 12.07 -22.57 -9.58
CA PHE A 12 13.53 -22.58 -9.69
C PHE A 12 13.87 -22.56 -11.19
N ILE A 13 14.55 -21.51 -11.64
CA ILE A 13 15.15 -21.49 -12.99
C ILE A 13 16.66 -21.34 -12.83
N SER A 14 17.39 -22.40 -13.16
CA SER A 14 18.83 -22.36 -13.38
C SER A 14 19.09 -22.49 -14.87
N THR A 15 19.54 -21.45 -15.54
CA THR A 15 20.52 -21.43 -16.65
C THR A 15 20.70 -20.01 -17.17
N ALA A 16 21.95 -19.63 -17.38
CA ALA A 16 22.37 -18.30 -17.81
C ALA A 16 22.23 -18.12 -19.35
N VAL A 17 21.03 -17.72 -19.78
CA VAL A 17 20.85 -16.98 -21.07
C VAL A 17 19.60 -16.14 -20.91
N ASN A 18 19.72 -14.81 -20.85
CA ASN A 18 18.63 -13.83 -20.72
C ASN A 18 17.65 -14.04 -19.55
N ALA A 19 18.15 -14.40 -18.39
CA ALA A 19 17.34 -14.60 -17.20
C ALA A 19 16.53 -13.34 -16.81
N ALA A 20 17.09 -12.14 -17.06
CA ALA A 20 16.41 -10.89 -16.79
C ALA A 20 15.18 -10.67 -17.70
N ASP A 21 15.27 -10.99 -18.98
CA ASP A 21 14.14 -10.82 -19.92
C ASP A 21 13.01 -11.82 -19.64
N ILE A 22 13.38 -13.06 -19.33
CA ILE A 22 12.39 -14.10 -18.94
C ILE A 22 11.71 -13.72 -17.64
N LYS A 23 12.47 -13.25 -16.65
CA LYS A 23 11.96 -12.80 -15.35
C LYS A 23 11.03 -11.60 -15.52
N ASN A 24 11.42 -10.59 -16.28
CA ASN A 24 10.62 -9.40 -16.53
C ASN A 24 9.32 -9.75 -17.28
N LYS A 25 9.38 -10.62 -18.29
CA LYS A 25 8.21 -11.08 -19.02
C LYS A 25 7.27 -11.91 -18.12
N PHE A 26 7.81 -12.73 -17.24
CA PHE A 26 7.02 -13.47 -16.25
C PHE A 26 6.34 -12.50 -15.29
N ILE A 27 7.07 -11.54 -14.72
CA ILE A 27 6.55 -10.50 -13.82
C ILE A 27 5.42 -9.72 -14.49
N SER A 28 5.58 -9.28 -15.75
CA SER A 28 4.54 -8.55 -16.48
C SER A 28 3.29 -9.38 -16.73
N ASN A 29 3.44 -10.64 -17.13
CA ASN A 29 2.30 -11.54 -17.36
C ASN A 29 1.53 -11.83 -16.06
N VAL A 30 2.23 -12.02 -14.94
CA VAL A 30 1.61 -12.22 -13.62
C VAL A 30 0.88 -10.94 -13.19
N SER A 31 1.49 -9.77 -13.35
CA SER A 31 0.87 -8.48 -13.02
C SER A 31 -0.41 -8.26 -13.83
N GLU A 32 -0.38 -8.52 -15.12
CA GLU A 32 -1.55 -8.39 -16.00
C GLU A 32 -2.66 -9.37 -15.61
N TYR A 33 -2.32 -10.63 -15.36
CA TYR A 33 -3.28 -11.64 -14.92
C TYR A 33 -3.95 -11.25 -13.59
N LEU A 34 -3.17 -10.79 -12.61
CA LEU A 34 -3.70 -10.36 -11.31
C LEU A 34 -4.60 -9.13 -11.47
N THR A 35 -4.17 -8.13 -12.24
CA THR A 35 -4.96 -6.92 -12.50
C THR A 35 -6.29 -7.28 -13.14
N ASN A 36 -6.29 -8.11 -14.17
CA ASN A 36 -7.51 -8.52 -14.87
C ASN A 36 -8.43 -9.39 -13.99
N SER A 37 -7.86 -10.30 -13.20
CA SER A 37 -8.64 -11.20 -12.34
C SER A 37 -9.28 -10.49 -11.16
N LEU A 38 -8.55 -9.57 -10.53
CA LEU A 38 -9.03 -8.79 -9.39
C LEU A 38 -9.96 -7.65 -9.85
N GLY A 39 -9.68 -7.01 -10.99
CA GLY A 39 -10.48 -5.93 -11.56
C GLY A 39 -11.94 -6.28 -11.84
N GLN A 40 -12.27 -7.59 -11.89
CA GLN A 40 -13.67 -8.04 -11.98
C GLN A 40 -14.47 -7.84 -10.70
N ASN A 41 -13.81 -7.64 -9.55
CA ASN A 41 -14.45 -7.59 -8.23
C ASN A 41 -14.11 -6.32 -7.43
N PHE A 42 -13.14 -5.54 -7.89
CA PHE A 42 -12.66 -4.33 -7.22
C PHE A 42 -12.61 -3.16 -8.21
N GLU A 43 -13.00 -1.97 -7.76
CA GLU A 43 -13.01 -0.75 -8.57
C GLU A 43 -11.59 -0.26 -8.89
N THR A 44 -10.65 -0.44 -7.98
CA THR A 44 -9.26 -0.10 -8.19
C THR A 44 -8.39 -1.31 -7.88
N VAL A 45 -7.52 -1.64 -8.81
CA VAL A 45 -6.50 -2.68 -8.64
C VAL A 45 -5.17 -2.11 -9.12
N GLU A 46 -4.20 -2.08 -8.22
CA GLU A 46 -2.83 -1.69 -8.53
C GLU A 46 -1.90 -2.87 -8.27
N VAL A 47 -1.15 -3.26 -9.26
CA VAL A 47 -0.16 -4.34 -9.16
C VAL A 47 1.19 -3.78 -9.58
N SER A 48 2.14 -3.81 -8.67
CA SER A 48 3.53 -3.41 -8.92
C SER A 48 4.43 -4.56 -8.50
N LEU A 49 5.11 -5.14 -9.46
CA LEU A 49 6.08 -6.21 -9.22
C LEU A 49 7.39 -5.84 -9.90
N SER A 50 8.51 -6.07 -9.22
CA SER A 50 9.84 -5.81 -9.74
C SER A 50 10.84 -6.84 -9.20
N SER A 51 12.05 -6.83 -9.73
CA SER A 51 13.16 -7.59 -9.19
C SER A 51 13.87 -6.75 -8.12
N GLY A 52 13.96 -7.26 -6.90
CA GLY A 52 14.76 -6.67 -5.85
C GLY A 52 16.29 -6.85 -6.07
N ASN A 53 17.07 -6.23 -5.19
CA ASN A 53 18.52 -6.27 -5.25
C ASN A 53 19.10 -7.68 -5.03
N THR A 54 18.37 -8.51 -4.28
CA THR A 54 18.74 -9.90 -3.95
C THR A 54 18.22 -10.93 -4.96
N ASN A 55 17.77 -10.50 -6.15
CA ASN A 55 17.05 -11.33 -7.13
C ASN A 55 15.70 -11.87 -6.65
N GLU A 56 15.18 -11.41 -5.53
CA GLU A 56 13.85 -11.71 -5.06
C GLU A 56 12.80 -10.84 -5.74
N VAL A 57 11.55 -11.25 -5.67
CA VAL A 57 10.45 -10.44 -6.19
C VAL A 57 10.01 -9.48 -5.11
N VAL A 58 10.08 -8.20 -5.43
CA VAL A 58 9.54 -7.10 -4.60
C VAL A 58 8.27 -6.61 -5.26
N GLY A 59 7.26 -6.33 -4.48
CA GLY A 59 6.05 -5.83 -5.09
C GLY A 59 4.93 -5.51 -4.13
N ASN A 60 3.89 -4.93 -4.71
CA ASN A 60 2.67 -4.58 -4.02
C ASN A 60 1.46 -4.93 -4.88
N ILE A 61 0.45 -5.50 -4.25
CA ILE A 61 -0.88 -5.67 -4.82
C ILE A 61 -1.82 -4.89 -3.91
N LEU A 62 -2.50 -3.89 -4.47
CA LEU A 62 -3.47 -3.07 -3.76
C LEU A 62 -4.82 -3.18 -4.44
N VAL A 63 -5.86 -3.33 -3.65
CA VAL A 63 -7.24 -3.35 -4.12
C VAL A 63 -8.08 -2.39 -3.28
N VAL A 64 -8.97 -1.67 -3.95
CA VAL A 64 -9.95 -0.79 -3.29
C VAL A 64 -11.36 -1.17 -3.74
N LYS A 65 -12.28 -1.21 -2.80
CA LYS A 65 -13.69 -1.45 -3.06
C LYS A 65 -14.56 -0.44 -2.32
N PRO A 66 -15.43 0.31 -3.03
CA PRO A 66 -16.44 1.14 -2.40
C PRO A 66 -17.43 0.27 -1.63
N LEU A 67 -17.84 0.74 -0.46
CA LEU A 67 -18.87 0.15 0.39
C LEU A 67 -20.15 0.98 0.41
N SER A 68 -20.08 2.25 -0.03
CA SER A 68 -21.22 3.13 -0.25
C SER A 68 -21.78 2.96 -1.67
N ASP A 69 -22.94 3.55 -1.94
CA ASP A 69 -23.50 3.62 -3.28
C ASP A 69 -22.51 4.34 -4.22
N ILE A 70 -22.16 3.70 -5.32
CA ILE A 70 -21.24 4.23 -6.32
C ILE A 70 -21.80 5.48 -7.02
N ASN A 71 -23.10 5.67 -6.99
CA ASN A 71 -23.76 6.87 -7.55
C ASN A 71 -23.72 8.07 -6.58
N ASP A 72 -23.34 7.88 -5.32
CA ASP A 72 -23.10 8.99 -4.39
C ASP A 72 -21.65 9.46 -4.51
N GLU A 73 -21.39 10.29 -5.51
CA GLU A 73 -20.07 10.87 -5.77
C GLU A 73 -19.57 11.78 -4.63
N LYS A 74 -20.47 12.23 -3.73
CA LYS A 74 -20.13 13.15 -2.64
C LYS A 74 -19.70 12.45 -1.35
N ASN A 75 -20.14 11.21 -1.13
CA ASN A 75 -19.83 10.47 0.09
C ASN A 75 -19.37 9.06 -0.25
N THR A 76 -18.10 8.81 -0.13
CA THR A 76 -17.53 7.49 -0.40
C THR A 76 -17.05 6.84 0.89
N LEU A 77 -17.64 5.72 1.25
CA LEU A 77 -17.09 4.77 2.21
C LEU A 77 -16.40 3.66 1.39
N PHE A 78 -15.16 3.32 1.70
CA PHE A 78 -14.41 2.30 0.98
C PHE A 78 -13.59 1.42 1.92
N THR A 79 -13.28 0.22 1.46
CA THR A 79 -12.26 -0.63 2.05
C THR A 79 -11.09 -0.77 1.10
N GLN A 80 -9.90 -0.91 1.67
CA GLN A 80 -8.66 -1.12 0.95
C GLN A 80 -7.94 -2.33 1.54
N GLY A 81 -7.37 -3.15 0.68
CA GLY A 81 -6.48 -4.22 1.07
C GLY A 81 -5.21 -4.18 0.24
N SER A 82 -4.07 -4.46 0.84
CA SER A 82 -2.85 -4.67 0.06
C SER A 82 -1.97 -5.77 0.66
N ILE A 83 -1.13 -6.34 -0.21
CA ILE A 83 -0.07 -7.26 0.17
C ILE A 83 1.22 -6.66 -0.39
N PHE A 84 2.17 -6.42 0.48
CA PHE A 84 3.49 -5.92 0.15
C PHE A 84 4.55 -7.00 0.38
N LEU A 85 5.45 -7.16 -0.60
CA LEU A 85 6.61 -8.03 -0.56
C LEU A 85 7.85 -7.15 -0.60
N SER A 86 8.67 -7.20 0.44
CA SER A 86 9.93 -6.43 0.51
C SER A 86 11.12 -7.23 0.02
N ASP A 87 12.24 -6.53 -0.17
CA ASP A 87 13.50 -7.09 -0.70
C ASP A 87 14.18 -8.10 0.25
N ASP A 88 13.76 -8.13 1.52
CA ASP A 88 14.15 -9.11 2.53
C ASP A 88 13.15 -10.25 2.69
N SER A 89 12.31 -10.48 1.67
CA SER A 89 11.26 -11.51 1.61
C SER A 89 10.12 -11.34 2.63
N ARG A 90 10.06 -10.26 3.38
CA ARG A 90 8.98 -10.00 4.33
C ARG A 90 7.67 -9.72 3.60
N LYS A 91 6.61 -10.23 4.16
CA LYS A 91 5.25 -10.11 3.64
C LYS A 91 4.41 -9.31 4.62
N THR A 92 3.92 -8.16 4.17
CA THR A 92 3.03 -7.33 4.96
C THR A 92 1.65 -7.29 4.33
N ILE A 93 0.62 -7.59 5.11
CA ILE A 93 -0.78 -7.38 4.75
C ILE A 93 -1.21 -6.07 5.38
N ASN A 94 -1.84 -5.21 4.57
CA ASN A 94 -2.50 -4.00 5.03
C ASN A 94 -4.00 -4.11 4.75
N LEU A 95 -4.82 -3.77 5.74
CA LEU A 95 -6.28 -3.71 5.62
C LEU A 95 -6.76 -2.38 6.17
N GLY A 96 -7.65 -1.72 5.45
CA GLY A 96 -8.14 -0.43 5.85
C GLY A 96 -9.58 -0.15 5.46
N ILE A 97 -10.13 0.82 6.15
CA ILE A 97 -11.42 1.43 5.84
C ILE A 97 -11.24 2.94 5.84
N GLY A 98 -11.87 3.60 4.89
CA GLY A 98 -11.80 5.05 4.79
C GLY A 98 -13.14 5.64 4.36
N LYS A 99 -13.37 6.87 4.79
CA LYS A 99 -14.51 7.68 4.37
C LYS A 99 -14.02 8.98 3.78
N ARG A 100 -14.52 9.32 2.61
CA ARG A 100 -14.31 10.59 1.93
C ARG A 100 -15.61 11.34 1.77
N LYS A 101 -15.57 12.65 1.88
CA LYS A 101 -16.71 13.53 1.64
C LYS A 101 -16.28 14.75 0.85
N LEU A 102 -16.99 14.99 -0.24
CA LEU A 102 -16.82 16.18 -1.04
C LEU A 102 -17.73 17.29 -0.47
N ILE A 103 -17.16 18.44 -0.15
CA ILE A 103 -17.82 19.59 0.47
C ILE A 103 -17.47 20.88 -0.26
N ASN A 104 -18.04 22.00 0.20
CA ASN A 104 -17.77 23.34 -0.31
C ASN A 104 -17.98 23.44 -1.83
N ASP A 105 -19.22 23.10 -2.27
CA ASP A 105 -19.59 23.07 -3.69
C ASP A 105 -18.66 22.22 -4.56
N ASP A 106 -18.30 21.05 -4.02
CA ASP A 106 -17.50 20.04 -4.67
C ASP A 106 -16.03 20.46 -4.94
N THR A 107 -15.52 21.44 -4.19
CA THR A 107 -14.15 21.95 -4.34
C THR A 107 -13.15 21.41 -3.31
N LEU A 108 -13.66 20.80 -2.21
CA LEU A 108 -12.83 20.28 -1.12
C LEU A 108 -13.26 18.86 -0.75
N LEU A 109 -12.35 17.91 -0.91
CA LEU A 109 -12.51 16.56 -0.43
C LEU A 109 -11.89 16.43 0.96
N LEU A 110 -12.67 16.01 1.93
CA LEU A 110 -12.19 15.61 3.25
C LEU A 110 -12.25 14.10 3.39
N GLY A 111 -11.23 13.52 3.98
CA GLY A 111 -11.13 12.09 4.24
C GLY A 111 -10.62 11.76 5.63
N ALA A 112 -11.04 10.59 6.12
CA ALA A 112 -10.49 9.94 7.30
C ALA A 112 -10.38 8.45 7.02
N ASN A 113 -9.37 7.81 7.58
CA ASN A 113 -9.12 6.39 7.39
C ASN A 113 -8.53 5.74 8.64
N LEU A 114 -8.69 4.42 8.70
CA LEU A 114 -8.08 3.53 9.68
C LEU A 114 -7.45 2.38 8.92
N PHE A 115 -6.21 2.03 9.27
CA PHE A 115 -5.51 0.89 8.68
C PHE A 115 -4.90 0.01 9.77
N TYR A 116 -4.74 -1.25 9.41
CA TYR A 116 -4.03 -2.24 10.19
C TYR A 116 -3.03 -2.95 9.28
N ASP A 117 -1.78 -2.97 9.70
CA ASP A 117 -0.66 -3.63 9.03
C ASP A 117 -0.24 -4.84 9.84
N HIS A 118 -0.02 -5.97 9.17
CA HIS A 118 0.54 -7.17 9.78
C HIS A 118 1.67 -7.72 8.89
N GLU A 119 2.88 -7.64 9.39
CA GLU A 119 4.04 -8.31 8.82
C GLU A 119 4.04 -9.75 9.32
N LEU A 120 3.98 -10.71 8.37
CA LEU A 120 3.65 -12.12 8.65
C LEU A 120 4.86 -12.94 9.12
N ASP A 121 6.07 -12.54 8.74
CA ASP A 121 7.27 -13.37 8.94
C ASP A 121 7.79 -13.27 10.38
N TYR A 122 7.62 -12.10 11.03
CA TYR A 122 8.07 -11.87 12.41
C TYR A 122 6.97 -11.31 13.33
N ASP A 123 5.72 -11.33 12.87
CA ASP A 123 4.52 -10.94 13.64
C ASP A 123 4.54 -9.48 14.12
N HIS A 124 5.07 -8.57 13.29
CA HIS A 124 4.97 -7.15 13.57
C HIS A 124 3.60 -6.61 13.18
N GLN A 125 2.96 -5.92 14.12
CA GLN A 125 1.61 -5.40 13.94
C GLN A 125 1.57 -3.90 14.22
N ARG A 126 0.81 -3.15 13.40
CA ARG A 126 0.65 -1.71 13.54
C ARG A 126 -0.76 -1.30 13.11
N ALA A 127 -1.35 -0.37 13.84
CA ALA A 127 -2.55 0.34 13.41
C ALA A 127 -2.23 1.78 13.07
N SER A 128 -3.03 2.40 12.21
CA SER A 128 -2.93 3.82 11.94
C SER A 128 -4.28 4.48 11.77
N ILE A 129 -4.32 5.77 12.09
CA ILE A 129 -5.42 6.67 11.77
C ILE A 129 -4.89 7.80 10.90
N GLY A 130 -5.61 8.12 9.84
CA GLY A 130 -5.24 9.18 8.91
C GLY A 130 -6.38 10.14 8.62
N ILE A 131 -6.03 11.36 8.27
CA ILE A 131 -6.91 12.39 7.74
C ILE A 131 -6.33 12.98 6.46
N GLU A 132 -7.21 13.41 5.57
CA GLU A 132 -6.82 14.09 4.35
C GLU A 132 -7.76 15.23 4.00
N ALA A 133 -7.20 16.27 3.36
CA ALA A 133 -7.94 17.35 2.75
C ALA A 133 -7.32 17.60 1.36
N ILE A 134 -8.11 17.51 0.31
CA ILE A 134 -7.64 17.60 -1.07
C ILE A 134 -8.51 18.59 -1.83
N SER A 135 -7.86 19.52 -2.54
CA SER A 135 -8.50 20.48 -3.43
C SER A 135 -7.68 20.65 -4.71
N SER A 136 -8.20 21.43 -5.65
CA SER A 136 -7.46 21.77 -6.88
C SER A 136 -6.19 22.58 -6.66
N VAL A 137 -6.06 23.26 -5.51
CA VAL A 137 -4.91 24.12 -5.18
C VAL A 137 -3.89 23.46 -4.27
N GLY A 138 -4.22 22.30 -3.68
CA GLY A 138 -3.30 21.59 -2.81
C GLY A 138 -3.92 20.44 -2.06
N SER A 139 -3.07 19.68 -1.40
CA SER A 139 -3.46 18.55 -0.56
C SER A 139 -2.72 18.57 0.76
N PHE A 140 -3.39 18.11 1.78
CA PHE A 140 -2.88 17.85 3.11
C PHE A 140 -3.21 16.43 3.50
N ARG A 141 -2.25 15.69 4.05
CA ARG A 141 -2.44 14.38 4.67
C ARG A 141 -1.67 14.30 5.96
N ALA A 142 -2.26 13.68 6.97
CA ALA A 142 -1.59 13.40 8.23
C ALA A 142 -1.98 12.02 8.74
N ASN A 143 -1.00 11.27 9.22
CA ASN A 143 -1.18 9.92 9.75
C ASN A 143 -0.51 9.80 11.12
N GLN A 144 -1.16 9.08 12.03
CA GLN A 144 -0.62 8.63 13.29
C GLN A 144 -0.58 7.11 13.30
N TYR A 145 0.57 6.55 13.66
CA TYR A 145 0.84 5.11 13.69
C TYR A 145 1.05 4.63 15.11
N TYR A 146 0.53 3.44 15.41
CA TYR A 146 0.62 2.80 16.71
C TYR A 146 1.16 1.38 16.54
N GLY A 147 2.35 1.10 17.07
CA GLY A 147 2.90 -0.24 17.16
C GLY A 147 2.08 -1.07 18.13
N LEU A 148 1.53 -2.18 17.69
CA LEU A 148 0.68 -3.06 18.49
C LEU A 148 1.45 -4.28 19.01
N SER A 149 2.49 -4.72 18.28
CA SER A 149 3.37 -5.81 18.73
C SER A 149 4.50 -5.30 19.61
N GLY A 150 4.88 -6.11 20.58
CA GLY A 150 6.08 -5.90 21.40
C GLY A 150 7.37 -6.23 20.63
N TRP A 151 8.46 -6.42 21.38
CA TRP A 151 9.73 -6.87 20.82
C TRP A 151 9.63 -8.31 20.29
N GLN A 152 9.92 -8.48 19.02
CA GLN A 152 9.99 -9.77 18.32
C GLN A 152 11.46 -10.09 17.95
N THR A 153 11.73 -11.35 17.63
CA THR A 153 13.01 -11.73 17.05
C THR A 153 12.85 -11.69 15.53
N GLY A 154 13.48 -10.73 14.90
CA GLY A 154 13.42 -10.51 13.46
C GLY A 154 14.56 -11.19 12.69
N LEU A 155 14.92 -10.61 11.55
CA LEU A 155 15.98 -11.09 10.67
C LEU A 155 17.31 -11.16 11.45
N ASP A 156 18.12 -12.19 11.17
CA ASP A 156 19.44 -12.41 11.79
C ASP A 156 19.43 -12.44 13.33
N ASN A 157 18.31 -12.83 13.94
CA ASN A 157 18.09 -12.84 15.38
C ASN A 157 18.17 -11.45 16.05
N VAL A 158 18.04 -10.38 15.29
CA VAL A 158 17.96 -9.01 15.80
C VAL A 158 16.58 -8.76 16.45
N LYS A 159 16.56 -8.08 17.59
CA LYS A 159 15.29 -7.67 18.21
C LYS A 159 14.70 -6.46 17.48
N GLU A 160 13.46 -6.61 17.05
CA GLU A 160 12.71 -5.61 16.29
C GLU A 160 11.34 -5.38 16.94
N LYS A 161 10.75 -4.21 16.73
CA LYS A 161 9.36 -3.92 17.08
C LYS A 161 8.72 -2.94 16.10
N ALA A 162 7.42 -3.00 15.94
CA ALA A 162 6.67 -1.97 15.25
C ALA A 162 6.71 -0.67 16.07
N LEU A 163 7.12 0.44 15.42
CA LEU A 163 7.29 1.74 16.09
C LEU A 163 6.01 2.57 16.00
N ASN A 164 5.77 3.37 17.05
CA ASN A 164 4.85 4.50 16.95
C ASN A 164 5.49 5.60 16.13
N GLY A 165 4.65 6.38 15.45
CA GLY A 165 5.15 7.50 14.67
C GLY A 165 4.03 8.28 14.03
N ASN A 166 4.40 9.35 13.35
CA ASN A 166 3.47 10.15 12.58
C ASN A 166 4.13 10.68 11.29
N ASP A 167 3.31 10.98 10.33
CA ASP A 167 3.73 11.75 9.16
C ASP A 167 2.70 12.83 8.79
N VAL A 168 3.21 13.85 8.11
CA VAL A 168 2.42 14.92 7.51
C VAL A 168 2.94 15.15 6.11
N GLU A 169 2.05 15.21 5.14
CA GLU A 169 2.34 15.52 3.75
C GLU A 169 1.53 16.73 3.28
N LEU A 170 2.21 17.66 2.64
CA LEU A 170 1.63 18.77 1.90
C LEU A 170 1.93 18.60 0.42
N GLY A 171 0.92 18.73 -0.42
CA GLY A 171 1.07 18.70 -1.86
C GLY A 171 0.49 19.95 -2.51
N ALA A 172 1.10 20.43 -3.59
CA ALA A 172 0.56 21.51 -4.40
C ALA A 172 0.92 21.31 -5.89
N PRO A 173 -0.01 21.62 -6.82
CA PRO A 173 0.33 21.65 -8.23
C PRO A 173 1.33 22.79 -8.51
N LEU A 174 2.27 22.54 -9.43
CA LEU A 174 3.19 23.59 -9.85
C LEU A 174 2.47 24.58 -10.80
N PRO A 175 2.61 25.87 -10.57
CA PRO A 175 2.06 26.88 -11.47
C PRO A 175 2.55 26.67 -12.91
N TYR A 176 1.64 26.75 -13.88
CA TYR A 176 1.91 26.57 -15.32
C TYR A 176 2.34 25.17 -15.77
N LEU A 177 2.44 24.20 -14.86
CA LEU A 177 2.77 22.80 -15.14
C LEU A 177 1.70 21.86 -14.56
N PRO A 178 0.52 21.75 -15.20
CA PRO A 178 -0.64 21.05 -14.62
C PRO A 178 -0.42 19.53 -14.44
N TRP A 179 0.61 18.98 -15.06
CA TRP A 179 1.02 17.59 -14.92
C TRP A 179 2.04 17.37 -13.78
N ALA A 180 2.54 18.42 -13.14
CA ALA A 180 3.58 18.34 -12.11
C ALA A 180 3.06 18.83 -10.75
N ASN A 181 3.37 18.06 -9.71
CA ASN A 181 3.05 18.40 -8.33
C ASN A 181 4.33 18.45 -7.49
N PHE A 182 4.35 19.35 -6.52
CA PHE A 182 5.35 19.40 -5.47
C PHE A 182 4.78 18.75 -4.20
N TYR A 183 5.59 17.95 -3.52
CA TYR A 183 5.23 17.35 -2.24
C TYR A 183 6.32 17.63 -1.21
N LEU A 184 5.88 18.01 0.00
CA LEU A 184 6.71 18.12 1.19
C LEU A 184 6.18 17.13 2.22
N ARG A 185 7.03 16.22 2.68
CA ARG A 185 6.69 15.24 3.71
C ARG A 185 7.63 15.38 4.91
N SER A 186 7.04 15.39 6.10
CA SER A 186 7.74 15.29 7.37
C SER A 186 7.26 14.03 8.09
N PHE A 187 8.16 13.30 8.70
CA PHE A 187 7.83 12.12 9.49
C PHE A 187 8.67 12.08 10.77
N ASN A 188 8.10 11.51 11.81
CA ASN A 188 8.76 11.28 13.08
C ASN A 188 8.41 9.89 13.59
N TRP A 189 9.42 9.11 13.96
CA TRP A 189 9.29 7.77 14.52
C TRP A 189 9.93 7.73 15.90
N GLU A 190 9.25 7.12 16.85
CA GLU A 190 9.82 6.87 18.17
C GLU A 190 11.00 5.91 18.04
N GLY A 191 12.12 6.25 18.71
CA GLY A 191 13.28 5.34 18.74
C GLY A 191 12.93 4.04 19.44
N ALA A 192 13.49 2.94 18.95
CA ALA A 192 13.43 1.66 19.62
C ALA A 192 14.42 1.68 20.82
N SER A 193 14.04 2.34 21.91
CA SER A 193 14.77 2.21 23.18
C SER A 193 14.35 0.91 23.86
N GLY A 194 15.30 -0.01 24.00
CA GLY A 194 15.18 -1.22 24.81
C GLY A 194 15.76 -0.99 26.19
#